data_cfd426add30eb746a03f2a26ab193928
#
_entry.id   cfd426add30eb746a03f2a26ab193928
#
_cell.length_a   1.000
_cell.length_b   1.000
_cell.length_c   1.000
_cell.angle_alpha   90.00
_cell.angle_beta   90.00
_cell.angle_gamma   90.00
#
_symmetry.space_group_name_H-M   'P 1'
#
loop_
_entity.id
_entity.type
_entity.pdbx_description
1 polymer ?
#
loop_
_entity_poly.entity_id
_entity_poly.type
_entity_poly.pdbx_seq_one_letter_code
_entity_poly.pdbx_strand_id
1 'polypeptide(L)'
;MAEKQKASTPPVGDVGLTDQDVYEAMQSIPGYLDITPRDFKELYCHAYRRAVERVSKTVLARDMMTKEVVFVSRDTPLDEAAGLMGLRGVSGLPVTDDAGKVVGVVSEKDFLSRMGEPAPKNFMTVIASCLKANGCIDLPIRAKKVRDVMSSPAVTVHESSSYSEVADVMAERVINRAPVTDAEGRLVGIITRTDLIRAFSRNATCEAITS
;
A
#
# COMPACT_ATOMS: atom_id res chain seq x y z
N MET A 1 17.76 6.62 -32.59
CA MET A 1 17.44 5.45 -31.75
C MET A 1 18.10 5.65 -30.40
N ALA A 2 17.35 6.08 -29.40
CA ALA A 2 17.86 6.29 -28.07
C ALA A 2 17.20 5.24 -27.18
N GLU A 3 17.98 4.29 -26.74
CA GLU A 3 17.62 3.24 -25.80
C GLU A 3 17.27 3.88 -24.44
N LYS A 4 16.00 3.82 -24.05
CA LYS A 4 15.57 4.17 -22.71
C LYS A 4 16.14 3.13 -21.75
N GLN A 5 17.22 3.49 -21.06
CA GLN A 5 17.68 2.78 -19.87
C GLN A 5 16.55 2.74 -18.85
N LYS A 6 16.01 1.55 -18.64
CA LYS A 6 15.09 1.22 -17.55
C LYS A 6 15.86 1.44 -16.25
N ALA A 7 15.54 2.51 -15.54
CA ALA A 7 16.03 2.71 -14.18
C ALA A 7 15.51 1.54 -13.35
N SER A 8 16.38 0.60 -13.03
CA SER A 8 16.11 -0.46 -12.07
C SER A 8 16.00 0.21 -10.71
N THR A 9 14.81 0.17 -10.10
CA THR A 9 14.63 0.49 -8.70
C THR A 9 15.62 -0.35 -7.89
N PRO A 10 16.46 0.23 -7.03
CA PRO A 10 17.36 -0.55 -6.21
C PRO A 10 16.52 -1.52 -5.36
N PRO A 11 16.95 -2.76 -5.16
CA PRO A 11 16.23 -3.71 -4.33
C PRO A 11 16.09 -3.12 -2.92
N VAL A 12 14.87 -3.19 -2.37
CA VAL A 12 14.57 -2.85 -0.97
C VAL A 12 15.44 -3.74 -0.10
N GLY A 13 16.56 -3.21 0.40
CA GLY A 13 17.51 -3.98 1.18
C GLY A 13 18.96 -3.53 1.07
N ASP A 14 19.25 -2.59 0.19
CA ASP A 14 20.53 -1.88 0.28
C ASP A 14 20.37 -0.76 1.33
N VAL A 15 20.47 -1.14 2.59
CA VAL A 15 20.77 -0.21 3.69
C VAL A 15 22.22 0.18 3.45
N GLY A 16 22.48 1.03 2.46
CA GLY A 16 23.76 1.54 2.01
C GLY A 16 24.96 1.20 2.91
N LEU A 17 25.19 -0.09 3.19
CA LEU A 17 26.20 -0.59 4.11
C LEU A 17 27.55 -0.19 3.53
N THR A 18 28.17 0.81 4.14
CA THR A 18 29.48 1.28 3.71
C THR A 18 30.55 0.29 4.19
N ASP A 19 31.70 0.31 3.53
CA ASP A 19 32.83 -0.51 3.98
C ASP A 19 33.31 -0.08 5.39
N GLN A 20 33.05 1.17 5.77
CA GLN A 20 33.33 1.69 7.11
C GLN A 20 32.42 1.04 8.15
N ASP A 21 31.12 0.91 7.89
CA ASP A 21 30.16 0.23 8.80
C ASP A 21 30.56 -1.22 9.03
N VAL A 22 31.01 -1.91 7.96
CA VAL A 22 31.49 -3.29 8.04
C VAL A 22 32.73 -3.37 8.92
N TYR A 23 33.69 -2.48 8.72
CA TYR A 23 34.94 -2.45 9.48
C TYR A 23 34.69 -2.18 10.98
N GLU A 24 33.84 -1.22 11.31
CA GLU A 24 33.43 -0.90 12.67
C GLU A 24 32.69 -2.05 13.35
N ALA A 25 31.77 -2.71 12.61
CA ALA A 25 31.07 -3.88 13.09
C ALA A 25 32.03 -5.04 13.40
N MET A 26 32.99 -5.31 12.51
CA MET A 26 34.00 -6.34 12.74
C MET A 26 34.88 -6.04 13.96
N GLN A 27 35.24 -4.78 14.20
CA GLN A 27 36.01 -4.38 15.39
C GLN A 27 35.22 -4.52 16.70
N SER A 28 33.89 -4.43 16.64
CA SER A 28 33.03 -4.58 17.83
C SER A 28 32.87 -6.04 18.28
N ILE A 29 33.22 -7.02 17.43
CA ILE A 29 33.13 -8.44 17.77
C ILE A 29 34.37 -8.84 18.60
N PRO A 30 34.18 -9.36 19.83
CA PRO A 30 35.29 -9.80 20.62
C PRO A 30 35.91 -11.09 20.05
N GLY A 31 37.19 -11.05 19.73
CA GLY A 31 37.96 -12.18 19.20
C GLY A 31 38.59 -11.92 17.84
N TYR A 32 39.38 -12.88 17.38
CA TYR A 32 40.00 -12.81 16.06
C TYR A 32 39.02 -13.34 14.99
N LEU A 33 38.72 -12.52 14.01
CA LEU A 33 37.90 -12.91 12.85
C LEU A 33 38.84 -13.17 11.66
N ASP A 34 38.91 -14.44 11.23
CA ASP A 34 39.65 -14.86 10.04
C ASP A 34 38.78 -14.73 8.79
N ILE A 35 38.31 -13.53 8.54
CA ILE A 35 37.44 -13.20 7.41
C ILE A 35 37.73 -11.79 6.94
N THR A 36 37.76 -11.57 5.62
CA THR A 36 37.97 -10.22 5.07
C THR A 36 36.69 -9.36 5.24
N PRO A 37 36.81 -8.02 5.29
CA PRO A 37 35.63 -7.13 5.31
C PRO A 37 34.68 -7.37 4.12
N ARG A 38 35.23 -7.72 2.96
CA ARG A 38 34.44 -8.06 1.77
C ARG A 38 33.60 -9.33 1.99
N ASP A 39 34.22 -10.38 2.49
CA ASP A 39 33.52 -11.67 2.72
C ASP A 39 32.49 -11.53 3.83
N PHE A 40 32.81 -10.73 4.88
CA PHE A 40 31.85 -10.41 5.94
C PHE A 40 30.63 -9.68 5.39
N LYS A 41 30.82 -8.68 4.53
CA LYS A 41 29.73 -7.95 3.87
C LYS A 41 28.88 -8.87 3.01
N GLU A 42 29.49 -9.77 2.24
CA GLU A 42 28.80 -10.76 1.42
C GLU A 42 27.97 -11.72 2.28
N LEU A 43 28.54 -12.27 3.34
CA LEU A 43 27.85 -13.14 4.29
C LEU A 43 26.66 -12.41 4.95
N TYR A 44 26.87 -11.16 5.40
CA TYR A 44 25.81 -10.35 5.98
C TYR A 44 24.66 -10.14 4.97
N CYS A 45 24.96 -9.75 3.74
CA CYS A 45 23.94 -9.56 2.69
C CYS A 45 23.16 -10.85 2.41
N HIS A 46 23.82 -12.00 2.40
CA HIS A 46 23.14 -13.29 2.24
C HIS A 46 22.25 -13.64 3.44
N ALA A 47 22.74 -13.45 4.65
CA ALA A 47 21.97 -13.71 5.88
C ALA A 47 20.76 -12.78 5.98
N TYR A 48 20.95 -11.48 5.72
CA TYR A 48 19.89 -10.48 5.72
C TYR A 48 18.81 -10.80 4.68
N ARG A 49 19.21 -11.12 3.44
CA ARG A 49 18.26 -11.49 2.40
C ARG A 49 17.41 -12.70 2.81
N ARG A 50 18.04 -13.72 3.38
CA ARG A 50 17.30 -14.88 3.89
C ARG A 50 16.34 -14.54 5.02
N ALA A 51 16.74 -13.67 5.93
CA ALA A 51 15.88 -13.19 7.01
C ALA A 51 14.65 -12.44 6.45
N VAL A 52 14.88 -11.52 5.51
CA VAL A 52 13.80 -10.78 4.83
C VAL A 52 12.85 -11.72 4.09
N GLU A 53 13.38 -12.68 3.32
CA GLU A 53 12.55 -13.69 2.63
C GLU A 53 11.71 -14.51 3.59
N ARG A 54 12.27 -14.91 4.72
CA ARG A 54 11.53 -15.64 5.74
C ARG A 54 10.40 -14.81 6.31
N VAL A 55 10.69 -13.58 6.75
CA VAL A 55 9.70 -12.66 7.31
C VAL A 55 8.61 -12.36 6.31
N SER A 56 8.97 -12.06 5.06
CA SER A 56 8.01 -11.73 4.01
C SER A 56 7.05 -12.88 3.65
N LYS A 57 7.43 -14.12 3.93
CA LYS A 57 6.58 -15.30 3.73
C LYS A 57 5.76 -15.68 4.97
N THR A 58 6.22 -15.31 6.17
CA THR A 58 5.54 -15.71 7.42
C THR A 58 4.52 -14.70 7.91
N VAL A 59 4.71 -13.40 7.62
CA VAL A 59 3.73 -12.36 7.96
C VAL A 59 2.56 -12.43 6.98
N LEU A 60 1.36 -12.61 7.49
CA LEU A 60 0.15 -12.75 6.69
C LEU A 60 -0.66 -11.44 6.66
N ALA A 61 -1.52 -11.30 5.68
CA ALA A 61 -2.41 -10.15 5.52
C ALA A 61 -3.21 -9.86 6.80
N ARG A 62 -3.74 -10.90 7.44
CA ARG A 62 -4.50 -10.78 8.72
C ARG A 62 -3.69 -10.21 9.89
N ASP A 63 -2.34 -10.29 9.84
CA ASP A 63 -1.46 -9.83 10.91
C ASP A 63 -1.10 -8.35 10.77
N MET A 64 -1.25 -7.79 9.54
CA MET A 64 -0.89 -6.41 9.22
C MET A 64 -2.08 -5.54 8.81
N MET A 65 -3.26 -6.13 8.55
CA MET A 65 -4.45 -5.39 8.13
C MET A 65 -5.07 -4.59 9.26
N THR A 66 -5.72 -3.48 8.90
CA THR A 66 -6.69 -2.80 9.76
C THR A 66 -8.00 -3.56 9.70
N LYS A 67 -8.50 -4.04 10.87
CA LYS A 67 -9.73 -4.85 10.98
C LYS A 67 -11.00 -4.02 11.03
N GLU A 68 -10.94 -2.84 11.66
CA GLU A 68 -12.08 -1.92 11.73
C GLU A 68 -12.16 -1.12 10.43
N VAL A 69 -12.77 -1.71 9.42
CA VAL A 69 -12.86 -1.13 8.08
C VAL A 69 -14.15 -0.34 7.93
N VAL A 70 -14.00 0.91 7.50
CA VAL A 70 -15.13 1.71 7.03
C VAL A 70 -15.40 1.35 5.58
N PHE A 71 -16.62 0.96 5.25
CA PHE A 71 -17.03 0.56 3.91
C PHE A 71 -18.40 1.15 3.56
N VAL A 72 -18.78 1.06 2.31
CA VAL A 72 -20.07 1.52 1.80
C VAL A 72 -20.72 0.44 0.92
N SER A 73 -22.02 0.55 0.72
CA SER A 73 -22.72 -0.28 -0.26
C SER A 73 -22.60 0.33 -1.66
N ARG A 74 -22.87 -0.48 -2.68
CA ARG A 74 -22.92 -0.01 -4.08
C ARG A 74 -24.00 1.03 -4.33
N ASP A 75 -25.05 1.04 -3.52
CA ASP A 75 -26.20 1.94 -3.63
C ASP A 75 -26.09 3.20 -2.76
N THR A 76 -25.02 3.34 -1.96
CA THR A 76 -24.76 4.52 -1.16
C THR A 76 -24.65 5.75 -2.07
N PRO A 77 -25.31 6.89 -1.74
CA PRO A 77 -25.12 8.16 -2.42
C PRO A 77 -23.65 8.62 -2.36
N LEU A 78 -23.17 9.25 -3.43
CA LEU A 78 -21.76 9.67 -3.51
C LEU A 78 -21.40 10.77 -2.53
N ASP A 79 -22.32 11.65 -2.21
CA ASP A 79 -22.14 12.71 -1.20
C ASP A 79 -21.97 12.11 0.20
N GLU A 80 -22.74 11.07 0.53
CA GLU A 80 -22.60 10.31 1.78
C GLU A 80 -21.24 9.60 1.84
N ALA A 81 -20.84 8.92 0.77
CA ALA A 81 -19.53 8.26 0.70
C ALA A 81 -18.38 9.26 0.85
N ALA A 82 -18.46 10.42 0.19
CA ALA A 82 -17.47 11.48 0.32
C ALA A 82 -17.44 12.08 1.73
N GLY A 83 -18.61 12.31 2.33
CA GLY A 83 -18.73 12.76 3.73
C GLY A 83 -18.10 11.78 4.71
N LEU A 84 -18.33 10.48 4.51
CA LEU A 84 -17.76 9.41 5.33
C LEU A 84 -16.23 9.34 5.18
N MET A 85 -15.70 9.49 3.96
CA MET A 85 -14.26 9.56 3.71
C MET A 85 -13.62 10.75 4.44
N GLY A 86 -14.24 11.91 4.36
CA GLY A 86 -13.78 13.13 5.04
C GLY A 86 -13.81 12.99 6.56
N LEU A 87 -14.91 12.48 7.12
CA LEU A 87 -15.08 12.29 8.56
C LEU A 87 -14.07 11.30 9.15
N ARG A 88 -13.75 10.24 8.40
CA ARG A 88 -12.83 9.18 8.82
C ARG A 88 -11.37 9.43 8.41
N GLY A 89 -11.10 10.49 7.66
CA GLY A 89 -9.75 10.82 7.18
C GLY A 89 -9.16 9.74 6.26
N VAL A 90 -10.01 9.07 5.48
CA VAL A 90 -9.59 8.01 4.55
C VAL A 90 -9.78 8.47 3.11
N SER A 91 -8.86 8.10 2.24
CA SER A 91 -8.88 8.48 0.82
C SER A 91 -9.53 7.43 -0.10
N GLY A 92 -10.32 6.50 0.48
CA GLY A 92 -11.14 5.54 -0.25
C GLY A 92 -11.70 4.44 0.63
N LEU A 93 -12.78 3.86 0.16
CA LEU A 93 -13.59 2.88 0.88
C LEU A 93 -13.78 1.61 0.05
N PRO A 94 -13.71 0.42 0.65
CA PRO A 94 -14.25 -0.79 0.05
C PRO A 94 -15.75 -0.66 -0.18
N VAL A 95 -16.23 -1.27 -1.24
CA VAL A 95 -17.65 -1.34 -1.58
C VAL A 95 -18.10 -2.80 -1.47
N THR A 96 -19.13 -3.04 -0.68
CA THR A 96 -19.66 -4.39 -0.47
C THR A 96 -21.06 -4.52 -1.07
N ASP A 97 -21.44 -5.77 -1.33
CA ASP A 97 -22.83 -6.15 -1.55
C ASP A 97 -23.56 -6.48 -0.23
N ASP A 98 -24.83 -6.86 -0.33
CA ASP A 98 -25.68 -7.20 0.83
C ASP A 98 -25.18 -8.45 1.58
N ALA A 99 -24.38 -9.30 0.94
CA ALA A 99 -23.74 -10.45 1.56
C ALA A 99 -22.39 -10.11 2.24
N GLY A 100 -21.98 -8.84 2.21
CA GLY A 100 -20.70 -8.37 2.74
C GLY A 100 -19.50 -8.69 1.86
N LYS A 101 -19.72 -9.19 0.63
CA LYS A 101 -18.64 -9.46 -0.31
C LYS A 101 -18.13 -8.17 -0.95
N VAL A 102 -16.82 -8.09 -1.14
CA VAL A 102 -16.19 -6.94 -1.78
C VAL A 102 -16.47 -6.96 -3.29
N VAL A 103 -17.16 -5.94 -3.79
CA VAL A 103 -17.54 -5.79 -5.20
C VAL A 103 -16.81 -4.67 -5.92
N GLY A 104 -16.22 -3.74 -5.17
CA GLY A 104 -15.49 -2.59 -5.73
C GLY A 104 -14.70 -1.83 -4.68
N VAL A 105 -14.04 -0.78 -5.12
CA VAL A 105 -13.41 0.24 -4.26
C VAL A 105 -13.77 1.60 -4.84
N VAL A 106 -14.13 2.55 -3.97
CA VAL A 106 -14.27 3.95 -4.33
C VAL A 106 -13.18 4.78 -3.65
N SER A 107 -12.55 5.67 -4.39
CA SER A 107 -11.43 6.49 -3.91
C SER A 107 -11.54 7.94 -4.38
N GLU A 108 -10.77 8.84 -3.78
CA GLU A 108 -10.67 10.25 -4.23
C GLU A 108 -10.42 10.37 -5.73
N LYS A 109 -9.63 9.45 -6.32
CA LYS A 109 -9.35 9.44 -7.77
C LYS A 109 -10.60 9.18 -8.60
N ASP A 110 -11.51 8.33 -8.11
CA ASP A 110 -12.77 8.04 -8.80
C ASP A 110 -13.70 9.25 -8.79
N PHE A 111 -13.73 10.01 -7.70
CA PHE A 111 -14.44 11.29 -7.64
C PHE A 111 -13.84 12.30 -8.63
N LEU A 112 -12.51 12.46 -8.60
CA LEU A 112 -11.82 13.40 -9.49
C LEU A 112 -12.08 13.10 -10.97
N SER A 113 -12.05 11.82 -11.35
CA SER A 113 -12.24 11.40 -12.75
C SER A 113 -13.64 11.73 -13.30
N ARG A 114 -14.61 12.03 -12.43
CA ARG A 114 -16.00 12.33 -12.77
C ARG A 114 -16.39 13.81 -12.61
N MET A 115 -15.44 14.67 -12.20
CA MET A 115 -15.71 16.10 -11.93
C MET A 115 -15.73 17.00 -13.17
N GLY A 116 -15.85 16.47 -14.37
CA GLY A 116 -15.99 17.22 -15.61
C GLY A 116 -15.13 16.68 -16.75
N GLU A 117 -15.40 17.13 -17.98
CA GLU A 117 -14.54 16.87 -19.13
C GLU A 117 -13.86 18.18 -19.58
N PRO A 118 -12.51 18.17 -19.74
CA PRO A 118 -11.60 17.05 -19.45
C PRO A 118 -11.45 16.77 -17.95
N ALA A 119 -11.37 15.49 -17.57
CA ALA A 119 -11.20 15.09 -16.18
C ALA A 119 -9.95 15.74 -15.57
N PRO A 120 -10.06 16.37 -14.38
CA PRO A 120 -8.92 17.03 -13.75
C PRO A 120 -7.81 16.04 -13.44
N LYS A 121 -6.57 16.36 -13.81
CA LYS A 121 -5.41 15.49 -13.63
C LYS A 121 -5.06 15.23 -12.16
N ASN A 122 -5.41 16.16 -11.29
CA ASN A 122 -5.18 16.07 -9.84
C ASN A 122 -6.09 17.05 -9.07
N PHE A 123 -6.13 16.88 -7.75
CA PHE A 123 -6.95 17.70 -6.84
C PHE A 123 -6.63 19.19 -6.92
N MET A 124 -5.35 19.57 -7.12
CA MET A 124 -4.97 20.98 -7.26
C MET A 124 -5.54 21.63 -8.51
N THR A 125 -5.76 20.86 -9.59
CA THR A 125 -6.45 21.39 -10.79
C THR A 125 -7.90 21.75 -10.47
N VAL A 126 -8.58 20.96 -9.64
CA VAL A 126 -9.94 21.25 -9.16
C VAL A 126 -9.95 22.52 -8.32
N ILE A 127 -9.06 22.61 -7.33
CA ILE A 127 -8.92 23.79 -6.48
C ILE A 127 -8.65 25.03 -7.32
N ALA A 128 -7.71 24.97 -8.28
CA ALA A 128 -7.39 26.09 -9.15
C ALA A 128 -8.60 26.55 -10.00
N SER A 129 -9.41 25.59 -10.47
CA SER A 129 -10.63 25.87 -11.21
C SER A 129 -11.71 26.51 -10.31
N CYS A 130 -11.89 26.00 -9.09
CA CYS A 130 -12.82 26.60 -8.11
C CYS A 130 -12.42 28.00 -7.69
N LEU A 131 -11.13 28.29 -7.56
CA LEU A 131 -10.63 29.64 -7.22
C LEU A 131 -10.78 30.65 -8.37
N LYS A 132 -10.74 30.18 -9.62
CA LYS A 132 -10.92 31.02 -10.82
C LYS A 132 -12.38 31.28 -11.13
N ALA A 133 -13.26 30.35 -10.94
CA ALA A 133 -14.69 30.47 -11.08
C ALA A 133 -15.25 31.00 -9.75
N ASN A 134 -15.87 32.16 -9.71
CA ASN A 134 -16.50 32.73 -8.50
C ASN A 134 -17.62 31.84 -7.89
N GLY A 135 -17.35 30.55 -7.76
CA GLY A 135 -18.25 29.53 -7.21
C GLY A 135 -17.74 28.13 -7.49
N CYS A 136 -18.04 27.19 -6.61
CA CYS A 136 -17.77 25.77 -6.85
C CYS A 136 -18.56 25.29 -8.08
N ILE A 137 -17.87 24.56 -8.95
CA ILE A 137 -18.40 23.91 -10.14
C ILE A 137 -19.68 23.15 -9.77
N ASP A 138 -20.72 23.32 -10.57
CA ASP A 138 -21.93 22.50 -10.49
C ASP A 138 -21.53 21.05 -10.81
N LEU A 139 -21.35 20.24 -9.77
CA LEU A 139 -20.79 18.92 -9.89
C LEU A 139 -21.88 17.97 -10.42
N PRO A 140 -21.74 17.40 -11.62
CA PRO A 140 -22.69 16.43 -12.17
C PRO A 140 -22.75 15.12 -11.38
N ILE A 141 -22.13 15.11 -10.20
CA ILE A 141 -21.98 13.94 -9.32
C ILE A 141 -23.11 13.82 -8.29
N ARG A 142 -23.88 14.91 -8.04
CA ARG A 142 -24.83 15.00 -6.91
C ARG A 142 -25.92 13.94 -6.86
N ALA A 143 -26.28 13.35 -7.99
CA ALA A 143 -27.35 12.35 -8.07
C ALA A 143 -26.83 10.91 -8.33
N LYS A 144 -25.50 10.69 -8.23
CA LYS A 144 -24.89 9.40 -8.53
C LYS A 144 -24.72 8.54 -7.28
N LYS A 145 -24.70 7.24 -7.49
CA LYS A 145 -24.39 6.24 -6.47
C LYS A 145 -22.94 5.77 -6.60
N VAL A 146 -22.42 5.17 -5.56
CA VAL A 146 -21.06 4.61 -5.53
C VAL A 146 -20.80 3.68 -6.70
N ARG A 147 -21.76 2.83 -7.07
CA ARG A 147 -21.66 1.91 -8.23
C ARG A 147 -21.37 2.60 -9.57
N ASP A 148 -21.75 3.86 -9.72
CA ASP A 148 -21.61 4.59 -10.98
C ASP A 148 -20.19 5.10 -11.21
N VAL A 149 -19.37 5.10 -10.15
CA VAL A 149 -18.00 5.66 -10.17
C VAL A 149 -16.94 4.69 -9.66
N MET A 150 -17.29 3.72 -8.81
CA MET A 150 -16.35 2.78 -8.21
C MET A 150 -15.52 2.03 -9.25
N SER A 151 -14.31 1.69 -8.89
CA SER A 151 -13.50 0.71 -9.62
C SER A 151 -14.01 -0.70 -9.32
N SER A 152 -14.45 -1.43 -10.34
CA SER A 152 -14.98 -2.81 -10.22
C SER A 152 -14.50 -3.65 -11.41
N PRO A 153 -14.13 -4.95 -11.22
CA PRO A 153 -14.03 -5.63 -9.91
C PRO A 153 -12.93 -5.07 -9.02
N ALA A 154 -13.09 -5.20 -7.70
CA ALA A 154 -12.07 -4.81 -6.75
C ALA A 154 -10.84 -5.73 -6.87
N VAL A 155 -9.65 -5.16 -6.75
CA VAL A 155 -8.42 -5.92 -6.49
C VAL A 155 -8.38 -6.18 -4.99
N THR A 156 -8.53 -7.44 -4.58
CA THR A 156 -8.52 -7.88 -3.18
C THR A 156 -7.35 -8.82 -2.91
N VAL A 157 -7.02 -9.00 -1.65
CA VAL A 157 -6.07 -10.01 -1.18
C VAL A 157 -6.76 -10.88 -0.14
N HIS A 158 -6.33 -12.14 -0.04
CA HIS A 158 -6.87 -13.06 0.95
C HIS A 158 -6.24 -12.82 2.32
N GLU A 159 -6.95 -13.08 3.41
CA GLU A 159 -6.41 -12.90 4.77
C GLU A 159 -5.18 -13.76 5.07
N SER A 160 -5.01 -14.89 4.37
CA SER A 160 -3.85 -15.76 4.45
C SER A 160 -2.72 -15.42 3.46
N SER A 161 -2.90 -14.42 2.60
CA SER A 161 -1.83 -13.98 1.69
C SER A 161 -0.64 -13.46 2.48
N SER A 162 0.56 -13.84 2.06
CA SER A 162 1.82 -13.38 2.66
C SER A 162 2.08 -11.89 2.37
N TYR A 163 2.95 -11.29 3.16
CA TYR A 163 3.41 -9.91 2.94
C TYR A 163 3.90 -9.69 1.50
N SER A 164 4.72 -10.63 0.97
CA SER A 164 5.24 -10.51 -0.39
C SER A 164 4.12 -10.53 -1.44
N GLU A 165 3.17 -11.46 -1.34
CA GLU A 165 2.04 -11.52 -2.27
C GLU A 165 1.20 -10.24 -2.24
N VAL A 166 0.94 -9.68 -1.05
CA VAL A 166 0.21 -8.41 -0.92
C VAL A 166 0.99 -7.27 -1.55
N ALA A 167 2.30 -7.18 -1.29
CA ALA A 167 3.16 -6.15 -1.84
C ALA A 167 3.23 -6.22 -3.37
N ASP A 168 3.37 -7.42 -3.93
CA ASP A 168 3.42 -7.66 -5.37
C ASP A 168 2.09 -7.25 -6.03
N VAL A 169 0.95 -7.69 -5.50
CA VAL A 169 -0.38 -7.29 -6.01
C VAL A 169 -0.55 -5.77 -5.99
N MET A 170 -0.18 -5.11 -4.88
CA MET A 170 -0.32 -3.65 -4.78
C MET A 170 0.62 -2.91 -5.74
N ALA A 171 1.82 -3.42 -5.99
CA ALA A 171 2.78 -2.84 -6.93
C ALA A 171 2.36 -3.06 -8.39
N GLU A 172 2.01 -4.28 -8.79
CA GLU A 172 1.60 -4.62 -10.16
C GLU A 172 0.31 -3.90 -10.57
N ARG A 173 -0.66 -3.82 -9.68
CA ARG A 173 -1.94 -3.14 -9.93
C ARG A 173 -1.90 -1.63 -9.70
N VAL A 174 -0.76 -1.10 -9.25
CA VAL A 174 -0.54 0.34 -8.98
C VAL A 174 -1.62 0.90 -8.04
N ILE A 175 -1.96 0.13 -6.99
CA ILE A 175 -2.96 0.50 -6.00
C ILE A 175 -2.32 0.89 -4.67
N ASN A 176 -2.98 1.78 -3.92
CA ASN A 176 -2.51 2.27 -2.62
C ASN A 176 -3.18 1.57 -1.43
N ARG A 177 -4.19 0.75 -1.71
CA ARG A 177 -4.97 -0.02 -0.74
C ARG A 177 -5.54 -1.27 -1.39
N ALA A 178 -5.65 -2.34 -0.61
CA ALA A 178 -6.29 -3.58 -1.00
C ALA A 178 -7.25 -4.01 0.11
N PRO A 179 -8.55 -4.18 -0.16
CA PRO A 179 -9.45 -4.87 0.75
C PRO A 179 -8.97 -6.29 0.98
N VAL A 180 -9.04 -6.75 2.22
CA VAL A 180 -8.71 -8.12 2.62
C VAL A 180 -10.01 -8.91 2.76
N THR A 181 -10.04 -10.10 2.18
CA THR A 181 -11.23 -10.95 2.18
C THR A 181 -10.97 -12.31 2.83
N ASP A 182 -12.04 -12.90 3.34
CA ASP A 182 -12.07 -14.31 3.72
C ASP A 182 -12.25 -15.24 2.51
N ALA A 183 -12.39 -16.55 2.75
CA ALA A 183 -12.57 -17.57 1.71
C ALA A 183 -13.89 -17.39 0.92
N GLU A 184 -14.88 -16.75 1.50
CA GLU A 184 -16.17 -16.46 0.88
C GLU A 184 -16.18 -15.11 0.12
N GLY A 185 -15.06 -14.37 0.16
CA GLY A 185 -14.91 -13.06 -0.47
C GLY A 185 -15.49 -11.90 0.35
N ARG A 186 -15.83 -12.12 1.63
CA ARG A 186 -16.36 -11.09 2.53
C ARG A 186 -15.22 -10.22 3.05
N LEU A 187 -15.50 -8.95 3.26
CA LEU A 187 -14.54 -7.98 3.78
C LEU A 187 -14.19 -8.28 5.25
N VAL A 188 -12.91 -8.55 5.53
CA VAL A 188 -12.39 -8.79 6.89
C VAL A 188 -11.34 -7.77 7.32
N GLY A 189 -10.80 -6.98 6.38
CA GLY A 189 -9.79 -5.98 6.67
C GLY A 189 -9.46 -5.12 5.46
N ILE A 190 -8.52 -4.19 5.67
CA ILE A 190 -7.93 -3.40 4.60
C ILE A 190 -6.44 -3.23 4.86
N ILE A 191 -5.63 -3.28 3.81
CA ILE A 191 -4.19 -3.03 3.85
C ILE A 191 -3.87 -1.83 2.96
N THR A 192 -3.05 -0.93 3.49
CA THR A 192 -2.53 0.23 2.77
C THR A 192 -1.00 0.11 2.61
N ARG A 193 -0.40 0.97 1.77
CA ARG A 193 1.07 1.06 1.67
C ARG A 193 1.74 1.36 3.01
N THR A 194 1.10 2.15 3.86
CA THR A 194 1.61 2.46 5.20
C THR A 194 1.66 1.22 6.09
N ASP A 195 0.68 0.32 5.97
CA ASP A 195 0.65 -0.92 6.74
C ASP A 195 1.77 -1.86 6.32
N LEU A 196 2.06 -1.94 5.00
CA LEU A 196 3.22 -2.69 4.50
C LEU A 196 4.54 -2.15 5.05
N ILE A 197 4.74 -0.83 5.04
CA ILE A 197 5.95 -0.20 5.58
C ILE A 197 6.08 -0.50 7.08
N ARG A 198 5.00 -0.37 7.84
CA ARG A 198 4.99 -0.66 9.29
C ARG A 198 5.26 -2.13 9.58
N ALA A 199 4.66 -3.04 8.85
CA ALA A 199 4.88 -4.48 9.00
C ALA A 199 6.33 -4.85 8.73
N PHE A 200 6.95 -4.26 7.69
CA PHE A 200 8.36 -4.47 7.39
C PHE A 200 9.26 -3.91 8.51
N SER A 201 9.05 -2.66 8.93
CA SER A 201 9.86 -2.02 9.98
C SER A 201 9.80 -2.75 11.32
N ARG A 202 8.64 -3.26 11.73
CA ARG A 202 8.46 -4.02 12.99
C ARG A 202 9.21 -5.34 12.99
N ASN A 203 9.34 -5.99 11.83
CA ASN A 203 10.01 -7.27 11.69
C ASN A 203 11.50 -7.15 11.29
N ALA A 204 11.93 -5.96 10.87
CA ALA A 204 13.33 -5.67 10.54
C ALA A 204 14.15 -5.20 11.76
N THR A 205 13.50 -4.87 12.87
CA THR A 205 14.21 -4.57 14.11
C THR A 205 14.83 -5.85 14.68
N CYS A 206 16.14 -5.81 14.88
CA CYS A 206 17.01 -6.91 15.29
C CYS A 206 16.80 -7.34 16.77
N GLU A 207 15.57 -7.24 17.31
CA GLU A 207 15.27 -7.66 18.70
C GLU A 207 15.25 -9.18 18.90
N ALA A 208 15.39 -9.97 17.83
CA ALA A 208 15.38 -11.43 17.90
C ALA A 208 16.78 -12.08 18.06
N ILE A 209 17.85 -11.31 18.31
CA ILE A 209 19.22 -11.86 18.44
C ILE A 209 19.71 -11.88 19.91
N THR A 210 18.90 -11.43 20.86
CA THR A 210 19.25 -11.42 22.29
C THR A 210 18.23 -12.17 23.16
N SER A 211 17.89 -13.40 22.77
CA SER A 211 17.17 -14.34 23.64
C SER A 211 17.79 -15.71 23.53
#